data_0d56b361c4ed48bd70963b3abc3c552e
#
_entry.id   0d56b361c4ed48bd70963b3abc3c552e
#
_cell.length_a   1.000
_cell.length_b   1.000
_cell.length_c   1.000
_cell.angle_alpha   90.00
_cell.angle_beta   90.00
_cell.angle_gamma   90.00
#
_symmetry.space_group_name_H-M   'P 1'
#
loop_
_entity.id
_entity.type
_entity.pdbx_description
1 polymer ?
#
loop_
_entity_poly.entity_id
_entity_poly.type
_entity_poly.pdbx_seq_one_letter_code
_entity_poly.pdbx_strand_id
1 'polypeptide(L)'
;DVCSSDLGCTVSHAPTIMHGKTSLVEHIDDEIFAGVANPLTATRYHSLAVEPDTVPDDLVVTAWTKDDHIVQGIKHRSLPMYAVQFHPESVMTQDGYRLLANWLAVCGQTNAVAKSIGLQPKVNR
;
A
#
# COMPACT_ATOMS: atom_id res chain seq x y z
N ASP A 1 -11.79 -4.53 2.39
CA ASP A 1 -11.14 -3.41 3.05
C ASP A 1 -12.17 -2.60 3.86
N VAL A 2 -12.29 -2.92 5.13
CA VAL A 2 -13.27 -2.31 6.05
C VAL A 2 -13.02 -0.81 6.19
N CYS A 3 -11.76 -0.39 6.26
CA CYS A 3 -11.40 1.02 6.43
C CYS A 3 -11.89 1.88 5.25
N SER A 4 -11.70 1.42 4.03
CA SER A 4 -12.14 2.15 2.83
C SER A 4 -13.67 2.25 2.76
N SER A 5 -14.38 1.16 3.06
CA SER A 5 -15.86 1.14 3.06
C SER A 5 -16.42 2.09 4.10
N ASP A 6 -15.89 2.07 5.32
CA ASP A 6 -16.36 2.92 6.42
C ASP A 6 -16.11 4.40 6.14
N LEU A 7 -15.08 4.73 5.35
CA LEU A 7 -14.76 6.10 4.95
C LEU A 7 -15.49 6.56 3.69
N GLY A 8 -16.37 5.75 3.13
CA GLY A 8 -17.26 6.15 2.04
C GLY A 8 -16.83 5.70 0.64
N CYS A 9 -15.77 4.90 0.51
CA CYS A 9 -15.40 4.29 -0.77
C CYS A 9 -16.33 3.13 -1.10
N THR A 10 -16.54 2.87 -2.38
CA THR A 10 -17.19 1.65 -2.85
C THR A 10 -16.12 0.58 -3.11
N VAL A 11 -16.29 -0.58 -2.50
CA VAL A 11 -15.44 -1.75 -2.71
C VAL A 11 -16.20 -2.75 -3.55
N SER A 12 -15.63 -3.17 -4.66
CA SER A 12 -16.26 -4.13 -5.59
C SER A 12 -15.26 -5.20 -6.02
N HIS A 13 -15.72 -6.16 -6.83
CA HIS A 13 -14.83 -7.17 -7.37
C HIS A 13 -13.77 -6.53 -8.26
N ALA A 14 -12.49 -6.86 -8.02
CA ALA A 14 -11.41 -6.44 -8.90
C ALA A 14 -11.59 -7.07 -10.30
N PRO A 15 -11.16 -6.36 -11.37
CA PRO A 15 -11.23 -6.91 -12.73
C PRO A 15 -10.51 -8.26 -12.86
N THR A 16 -9.47 -8.46 -12.07
CA THR A 16 -8.70 -9.71 -12.02
C THR A 16 -8.52 -10.15 -10.59
N ILE A 17 -8.79 -11.42 -10.31
CA ILE A 17 -8.51 -12.02 -9.00
C ILE A 17 -7.01 -12.24 -8.88
N MET A 18 -6.41 -11.69 -7.82
CA MET A 18 -4.98 -11.81 -7.54
C MET A 18 -4.75 -12.67 -6.30
N HIS A 19 -3.90 -13.68 -6.46
CA HIS A 19 -3.58 -14.61 -5.38
C HIS A 19 -2.09 -14.93 -5.40
N GLY A 20 -1.31 -14.22 -4.59
CA GLY A 20 0.12 -14.41 -4.46
C GLY A 20 0.95 -13.99 -5.68
N LYS A 21 0.38 -13.19 -6.58
CA LYS A 21 1.09 -12.68 -7.75
C LYS A 21 1.67 -11.30 -7.46
N THR A 22 2.77 -10.99 -8.14
CA THR A 22 3.36 -9.66 -8.06
C THR A 22 2.84 -8.74 -9.17
N SER A 23 2.80 -7.45 -8.86
CA SER A 23 2.46 -6.40 -9.82
C SER A 23 3.35 -5.19 -9.58
N LEU A 24 3.53 -4.37 -10.60
CA LEU A 24 4.18 -3.06 -10.42
C LEU A 24 3.13 -2.08 -9.90
N VAL A 25 3.48 -1.36 -8.85
CA VAL A 25 2.63 -0.38 -8.19
C VAL A 25 3.32 0.98 -8.23
N GLU A 26 2.67 1.95 -8.86
CA GLU A 26 3.10 3.34 -8.83
C GLU A 26 2.52 4.05 -7.62
N HIS A 27 3.23 5.05 -7.11
CA HIS A 27 2.78 5.84 -5.95
C HIS A 27 3.18 7.31 -6.10
N ILE A 28 2.62 8.18 -5.26
CA ILE A 28 2.82 9.63 -5.30
C ILE A 28 4.00 10.11 -4.44
N ASP A 29 4.89 9.23 -4.01
CA ASP A 29 6.01 9.55 -3.09
C ASP A 29 5.57 10.21 -1.78
N ASP A 30 4.44 9.78 -1.26
CA ASP A 30 3.94 10.25 0.03
C ASP A 30 4.81 9.74 1.20
N GLU A 31 4.52 10.22 2.41
CA GLU A 31 5.31 9.95 3.64
C GLU A 31 5.60 8.47 3.86
N ILE A 32 4.58 7.59 3.69
CA ILE A 32 4.79 6.15 3.88
C ILE A 32 5.57 5.51 2.72
N PHE A 33 5.64 6.18 1.58
CA PHE A 33 6.39 5.70 0.42
C PHE A 33 7.77 6.35 0.29
N ALA A 34 8.18 7.17 1.25
CA ALA A 34 9.49 7.84 1.21
C ALA A 34 10.63 6.82 1.11
N GLY A 35 11.47 6.92 0.09
CA GLY A 35 12.58 5.99 -0.15
C GLY A 35 12.17 4.62 -0.70
N VAL A 36 10.90 4.41 -0.98
CA VAL A 36 10.39 3.20 -1.63
C VAL A 36 10.49 3.34 -3.14
N ALA A 37 10.90 2.27 -3.83
CA ALA A 37 11.00 2.28 -5.29
C ALA A 37 9.66 2.67 -5.94
N ASN A 38 9.73 3.41 -7.06
CA ASN A 38 8.55 3.85 -7.80
C ASN A 38 8.76 3.61 -9.31
N PRO A 39 8.13 2.62 -9.92
CA PRO A 39 7.19 1.68 -9.29
C PRO A 39 7.88 0.66 -8.39
N LEU A 40 7.16 0.14 -7.40
CA LEU A 40 7.62 -0.98 -6.59
C LEU A 40 6.97 -2.29 -7.06
N THR A 41 7.68 -3.39 -6.88
CA THR A 41 7.09 -4.72 -7.06
C THR A 41 6.40 -5.12 -5.77
N ALA A 42 5.11 -5.44 -5.84
CA ALA A 42 4.31 -5.77 -4.66
C ALA A 42 3.53 -7.06 -4.85
N THR A 43 3.40 -7.82 -3.77
CA THR A 43 2.60 -9.05 -3.74
C THR A 43 1.13 -8.71 -3.47
N ARG A 44 0.24 -9.27 -4.29
CA ARG A 44 -1.19 -9.04 -4.21
C ARG A 44 -1.95 -10.32 -3.90
N TYR A 45 -2.88 -10.23 -2.94
CA TYR A 45 -3.82 -11.28 -2.57
C TYR A 45 -5.20 -10.65 -2.41
N HIS A 46 -5.86 -10.29 -3.52
CA HIS A 46 -7.18 -9.68 -3.39
C HIS A 46 -8.10 -10.03 -4.56
N SER A 47 -9.38 -10.13 -4.26
CA SER A 47 -10.47 -10.26 -5.23
C SER A 47 -11.38 -9.03 -5.25
N LEU A 48 -11.20 -8.11 -4.30
CA LEU A 48 -11.96 -6.87 -4.18
C LEU A 48 -11.01 -5.70 -4.37
N ALA A 49 -11.54 -4.59 -4.84
CA ALA A 49 -10.80 -3.35 -5.03
C ALA A 49 -11.70 -2.15 -4.78
N VAL A 50 -11.09 -1.03 -4.35
CA VAL A 50 -11.78 0.26 -4.24
C VAL A 50 -12.03 0.79 -5.64
N GLU A 51 -13.27 1.21 -5.91
CA GLU A 51 -13.60 1.89 -7.15
C GLU A 51 -13.07 3.33 -7.12
N PRO A 52 -12.16 3.73 -8.05
CA PRO A 52 -11.47 5.03 -7.98
C PRO A 52 -12.45 6.21 -7.99
N ASP A 53 -13.52 6.13 -8.75
CA ASP A 53 -14.50 7.21 -8.90
C ASP A 53 -15.36 7.42 -7.65
N THR A 54 -15.31 6.50 -6.69
CA THR A 54 -16.08 6.57 -5.45
C THR A 54 -15.29 7.09 -4.27
N VAL A 55 -14.01 7.41 -4.46
CA VAL A 55 -13.14 7.92 -3.37
C VAL A 55 -13.60 9.33 -3.00
N PRO A 56 -14.05 9.57 -1.76
CA PRO A 56 -14.51 10.90 -1.35
C PRO A 56 -13.35 11.88 -1.21
N ASP A 57 -13.67 13.18 -1.13
CA ASP A 57 -12.67 14.24 -1.06
C ASP A 57 -11.74 14.18 0.16
N ASP A 58 -12.17 13.54 1.24
CA ASP A 58 -11.35 13.35 2.44
C ASP A 58 -10.23 12.32 2.27
N LEU A 59 -10.28 11.53 1.21
CA LEU A 59 -9.31 10.50 0.91
C LEU A 59 -8.55 10.81 -0.38
N VAL A 60 -7.31 10.36 -0.43
CA VAL A 60 -6.44 10.50 -1.61
C VAL A 60 -5.95 9.12 -2.01
N VAL A 61 -6.06 8.78 -3.28
CA VAL A 61 -5.41 7.59 -3.83
C VAL A 61 -3.91 7.86 -3.89
N THR A 62 -3.13 7.03 -3.21
CA THR A 62 -1.68 7.21 -3.10
C THR A 62 -0.89 6.23 -3.95
N ALA A 63 -1.50 5.12 -4.33
CA ALA A 63 -0.84 4.08 -5.12
C ALA A 63 -1.85 3.34 -5.99
N TRP A 64 -1.39 2.86 -7.14
CA TRP A 64 -2.21 2.11 -8.10
C TRP A 64 -1.33 1.17 -8.91
N THR A 65 -1.91 0.11 -9.44
CA THR A 65 -1.19 -0.78 -10.34
C THR A 65 -0.86 -0.05 -11.64
N LYS A 66 0.36 -0.23 -12.13
CA LYS A 66 0.85 0.48 -13.32
C LYS A 66 0.05 0.12 -14.58
N ASP A 67 -0.32 -1.15 -14.72
CA ASP A 67 -0.92 -1.65 -15.97
C ASP A 67 -2.43 -1.38 -16.05
N ASP A 68 -3.16 -1.68 -14.98
CA ASP A 68 -4.64 -1.66 -14.98
C ASP A 68 -5.24 -0.65 -13.99
N HIS A 69 -4.40 0.17 -13.36
CA HIS A 69 -4.81 1.28 -12.49
C HIS A 69 -5.77 0.88 -11.36
N ILE A 70 -5.59 -0.31 -10.80
CA ILE A 70 -6.33 -0.74 -9.61
C ILE A 70 -5.76 -0.04 -8.38
N VAL A 71 -6.62 0.58 -7.58
CA VAL A 71 -6.20 1.29 -6.35
C VAL A 71 -5.46 0.32 -5.42
N GLN A 72 -4.26 0.70 -5.02
CA GLN A 72 -3.40 -0.08 -4.13
C GLN A 72 -3.09 0.66 -2.83
N GLY A 73 -3.32 1.94 -2.76
CA GLY A 73 -3.11 2.72 -1.56
C GLY A 73 -4.03 3.92 -1.49
N ILE A 74 -4.47 4.25 -0.29
CA ILE A 74 -5.23 5.46 0.02
C ILE A 74 -4.74 6.05 1.34
N LYS A 75 -4.96 7.34 1.52
CA LYS A 75 -4.72 8.00 2.79
C LYS A 75 -5.84 9.00 3.09
N HIS A 76 -6.03 9.31 4.37
CA HIS A 76 -6.87 10.43 4.78
C HIS A 76 -6.11 11.75 4.56
N ARG A 77 -6.82 12.80 4.13
CA ARG A 77 -6.20 14.09 3.80
C ARG A 77 -5.60 14.80 5.00
N SER A 78 -6.21 14.65 6.16
CA SER A 78 -5.81 15.36 7.39
C SER A 78 -5.41 14.44 8.54
N LEU A 79 -5.95 13.23 8.61
CA LEU A 79 -5.65 12.27 9.68
C LEU A 79 -4.49 11.34 9.26
N PRO A 80 -3.68 10.84 10.22
CA PRO A 80 -2.61 9.89 9.92
C PRO A 80 -3.16 8.49 9.68
N MET A 81 -4.04 8.35 8.69
CA MET A 81 -4.67 7.10 8.31
C MET A 81 -4.22 6.73 6.89
N TYR A 82 -3.61 5.56 6.77
CA TYR A 82 -3.09 5.02 5.51
C TYR A 82 -3.55 3.59 5.33
N ALA A 83 -3.82 3.21 4.11
CA ALA A 83 -4.16 1.84 3.77
C ALA A 83 -3.47 1.42 2.49
N VAL A 84 -3.01 0.18 2.44
CA VAL A 84 -2.48 -0.43 1.22
C VAL A 84 -3.19 -1.76 0.98
N GLN A 85 -3.38 -2.10 -0.29
CA GLN A 85 -4.03 -3.33 -0.70
C GLN A 85 -3.04 -4.49 -0.82
N PHE A 86 -1.79 -4.20 -1.17
CA PHE A 86 -0.74 -5.22 -1.27
C PHE A 86 -0.19 -5.58 0.11
N HIS A 87 0.66 -6.60 0.14
CA HIS A 87 1.25 -7.15 1.36
C HIS A 87 2.69 -6.68 1.55
N PRO A 88 2.94 -5.61 2.32
CA PRO A 88 4.31 -5.11 2.53
C PRO A 88 5.21 -6.10 3.28
N GLU A 89 4.63 -7.00 4.06
CA GLU A 89 5.36 -8.03 4.81
C GLU A 89 5.84 -9.19 3.95
N SER A 90 5.33 -9.32 2.75
CA SER A 90 5.67 -10.45 1.86
C SER A 90 7.11 -10.36 1.38
N VAL A 91 7.78 -11.51 1.31
CA VAL A 91 9.15 -11.64 0.79
C VAL A 91 9.28 -11.12 -0.65
N MET A 92 8.22 -11.18 -1.44
CA MET A 92 8.21 -10.74 -2.84
C MET A 92 7.83 -9.27 -3.01
N THR A 93 7.50 -8.56 -1.93
CA THR A 93 7.23 -7.13 -1.98
C THR A 93 8.53 -6.35 -1.78
N GLN A 94 8.89 -5.56 -2.79
CA GLN A 94 10.07 -4.71 -2.75
C GLN A 94 9.88 -3.58 -1.73
N ASP A 95 10.91 -3.33 -0.91
CA ASP A 95 10.91 -2.24 0.08
C ASP A 95 9.74 -2.26 1.08
N GLY A 96 9.10 -3.41 1.26
CA GLY A 96 7.95 -3.53 2.16
C GLY A 96 8.25 -3.13 3.60
N TYR A 97 9.39 -3.52 4.14
CA TYR A 97 9.80 -3.14 5.50
C TYR A 97 10.13 -1.65 5.61
N ARG A 98 10.63 -1.03 4.55
CA ARG A 98 10.82 0.42 4.54
C ARG A 98 9.48 1.16 4.64
N LEU A 99 8.47 0.67 3.91
CA LEU A 99 7.11 1.22 3.97
C LEU A 99 6.53 1.11 5.39
N LEU A 100 6.65 -0.06 6.03
CA LEU A 100 6.20 -0.27 7.41
C LEU A 100 6.95 0.64 8.38
N ALA A 101 8.26 0.81 8.20
CA ALA A 101 9.05 1.71 9.02
C ALA A 101 8.64 3.18 8.84
N ASN A 102 8.31 3.59 7.63
CA ASN A 102 7.80 4.93 7.37
C ASN A 102 6.48 5.18 8.13
N TRP A 103 5.60 4.18 8.15
CA TRP A 103 4.37 4.25 8.93
C TRP A 103 4.65 4.41 10.42
N LEU A 104 5.56 3.61 10.98
CA LEU A 104 5.95 3.72 12.39
C LEU A 104 6.56 5.09 12.69
N ALA A 105 7.33 5.66 11.76
CA ALA A 105 7.89 7.01 11.92
C ALA A 105 6.78 8.07 11.98
N VAL A 106 5.75 7.95 11.17
CA VAL A 106 4.56 8.81 11.22
C VAL A 106 3.87 8.70 12.58
N CYS A 107 3.87 7.52 13.18
CA CYS A 107 3.31 7.27 14.51
C CYS A 107 4.22 7.72 15.66
N GLY A 108 5.39 8.30 15.38
CA GLY A 108 6.31 8.82 16.39
C GLY A 108 7.53 7.95 16.69
N GLN A 109 7.72 6.83 15.96
CA GLN A 109 8.89 5.95 16.11
C GLN A 109 10.04 6.45 15.24
N THR A 110 10.78 7.45 15.73
CA THR A 110 11.79 8.17 14.94
C THR A 110 12.95 7.30 14.47
N ASN A 111 13.22 6.16 15.11
CA ASN A 111 14.31 5.25 14.75
C ASN A 111 13.88 4.13 13.76
N ALA A 112 12.60 4.05 13.42
CA ALA A 112 12.07 2.92 12.66
C ALA A 112 12.72 2.77 11.29
N VAL A 113 12.91 3.87 10.56
CA VAL A 113 13.52 3.85 9.23
C VAL A 113 14.97 3.36 9.31
N ALA A 114 15.75 3.86 10.24
CA ALA A 114 17.14 3.43 10.43
C ALA A 114 17.22 1.94 10.77
N LYS A 115 16.32 1.45 11.62
CA LYS A 115 16.26 0.03 11.99
C LYS A 115 15.80 -0.88 10.85
N SER A 116 15.10 -0.35 9.87
CA SER A 116 14.61 -1.13 8.73
C SER A 116 15.66 -1.39 7.65
N ILE A 117 16.74 -0.63 7.65
CA ILE A 117 17.79 -0.75 6.63
C ILE A 117 18.38 -2.17 6.65
N GLY A 118 18.35 -2.84 5.50
CA GLY A 118 18.85 -4.20 5.34
C GLY A 118 17.92 -5.30 5.82
N LEU A 119 16.75 -4.97 6.39
CA LEU A 119 15.78 -5.99 6.77
C LEU A 119 15.04 -6.51 5.55
N GLN A 120 14.89 -7.82 5.50
CA GLN A 120 14.12 -8.51 4.47
C GLN A 120 13.29 -9.62 5.12
N PRO A 121 12.10 -9.90 4.58
CA PRO A 121 11.31 -11.02 5.06
C PRO A 121 12.08 -12.32 4.91
N LYS A 122 11.99 -13.17 5.94
CA LYS A 122 12.64 -14.49 5.90
C LYS A 122 11.76 -15.45 5.11
N VAL A 123 12.39 -16.22 4.25
CA VAL A 123 11.72 -17.31 3.55
C VAL A 123 11.84 -18.56 4.41
N ASN A 124 10.70 -19.04 4.92
CA ASN A 124 10.64 -20.32 5.61
C ASN A 124 10.56 -21.43 4.55
N ARG A 125 11.56 -22.27 4.53
CA ARG A 125 11.61 -23.43 3.65
C ARG A 125 11.44 -24.71 4.42
#